data_838a3bd4308c38f4268e820481d39013
#
_entry.id   838a3bd4308c38f4268e820481d39013
#
_cell.length_a   1.000
_cell.length_b   1.000
_cell.length_c   1.000
_cell.angle_alpha   90.00
_cell.angle_beta   90.00
_cell.angle_gamma   90.00
#
_symmetry.space_group_name_H-M   'P 1'
#
loop_
_entity.id
_entity.type
_entity.pdbx_description
1 polymer ?
#
loop_
_entity_poly.entity_id
_entity_poly.type
_entity_poly.pdbx_seq_one_letter_code
_entity_poly.pdbx_strand_id
1 'polypeptide(L)'
;QLSIPQPQQRPSTERPLQPAEHNTLKQMVTKLAAATGEPTKLIWQSMLELSGVKAGEMIPAKQFTHLVTWLQARQTLSTQSAPTLHSVQAALKQPLEPHEFEAIRDYAQQNWQATPQTVLTTAQVQDVLNQIFVRRAEREGGVPEVRNIQPIYNPLFAPVVDTFKTLSARPGLMLIALVIALAIFWLVA
;
A
#
# COMPACT_ATOMS: atom_id res chain seq x y z
N GLN A 1 -12.87 -8.30 -51.55
CA GLN A 1 -13.47 -8.30 -50.22
C GLN A 1 -12.53 -7.58 -49.27
N LEU A 2 -12.90 -6.39 -48.88
CA LEU A 2 -12.24 -5.63 -47.84
C LEU A 2 -12.62 -6.24 -46.49
N SER A 3 -11.70 -6.99 -45.91
CA SER A 3 -11.84 -7.43 -44.51
C SER A 3 -11.71 -6.18 -43.63
N ILE A 4 -12.81 -5.75 -43.05
CA ILE A 4 -12.78 -4.74 -42.01
C ILE A 4 -11.99 -5.34 -40.87
N PRO A 5 -10.86 -4.73 -40.42
CA PRO A 5 -10.18 -5.21 -39.23
C PRO A 5 -11.18 -5.08 -38.07
N GLN A 6 -11.59 -6.22 -37.51
CA GLN A 6 -12.37 -6.21 -36.29
C GLN A 6 -11.53 -5.53 -35.21
N PRO A 7 -12.11 -4.59 -34.46
CA PRO A 7 -11.39 -4.04 -33.32
C PRO A 7 -10.96 -5.21 -32.45
N GLN A 8 -9.66 -5.38 -32.30
CA GLN A 8 -9.11 -6.38 -31.38
C GLN A 8 -9.73 -6.10 -30.01
N GLN A 9 -10.64 -6.98 -29.60
CA GLN A 9 -11.12 -6.94 -28.22
C GLN A 9 -9.91 -7.14 -27.35
N ARG A 10 -9.49 -6.10 -26.65
CA ARG A 10 -8.46 -6.21 -25.62
C ARG A 10 -8.88 -7.36 -24.70
N PRO A 11 -7.95 -8.23 -24.29
CA PRO A 11 -8.26 -9.27 -23.35
C PRO A 11 -9.08 -8.68 -22.18
N SER A 12 -10.10 -9.35 -21.75
CA SER A 12 -11.01 -8.85 -20.68
C SER A 12 -10.28 -8.40 -19.41
N THR A 13 -9.04 -8.86 -19.24
CA THR A 13 -8.16 -8.53 -18.12
C THR A 13 -7.51 -7.16 -18.21
N GLU A 14 -7.39 -6.59 -19.40
CA GLU A 14 -6.77 -5.27 -19.64
C GLU A 14 -7.77 -4.13 -19.74
N ARG A 15 -9.07 -4.45 -19.72
CA ARG A 15 -10.08 -3.42 -19.69
C ARG A 15 -10.06 -2.62 -18.38
N PRO A 16 -10.47 -1.34 -18.40
CA PRO A 16 -10.65 -0.59 -17.16
C PRO A 16 -11.82 -1.15 -16.34
N LEU A 17 -11.89 -0.78 -15.07
CA LEU A 17 -13.04 -1.10 -14.21
C LEU A 17 -14.35 -0.62 -14.84
N GLN A 18 -15.35 -1.49 -14.79
CA GLN A 18 -16.73 -1.10 -15.14
C GLN A 18 -17.30 -0.17 -14.06
N PRO A 19 -18.29 0.68 -14.41
CA PRO A 19 -18.94 1.56 -13.43
C PRO A 19 -19.47 0.83 -12.19
N ALA A 20 -20.00 -0.38 -12.36
CA ALA A 20 -20.49 -1.21 -11.26
C ALA A 20 -19.35 -1.65 -10.32
N GLU A 21 -18.23 -2.08 -10.89
CA GLU A 21 -17.02 -2.46 -10.13
C GLU A 21 -16.45 -1.26 -9.37
N HIS A 22 -16.35 -0.12 -10.02
CA HIS A 22 -15.90 1.12 -9.40
C HIS A 22 -16.82 1.55 -8.24
N ASN A 23 -18.13 1.46 -8.42
CA ASN A 23 -19.11 1.78 -7.37
C ASN A 23 -18.98 0.83 -6.17
N THR A 24 -18.74 -0.46 -6.42
CA THR A 24 -18.48 -1.44 -5.37
C THR A 24 -17.26 -1.06 -4.53
N LEU A 25 -16.14 -0.75 -5.19
CA LEU A 25 -14.93 -0.29 -4.50
C LEU A 25 -15.19 0.99 -3.71
N LYS A 26 -15.91 1.95 -4.29
CA LYS A 26 -16.26 3.21 -3.62
C LYS A 26 -17.07 2.98 -2.34
N GLN A 27 -18.05 2.08 -2.39
CA GLN A 27 -18.83 1.73 -1.20
C GLN A 27 -17.97 1.08 -0.12
N MET A 28 -17.09 0.16 -0.52
CA MET A 28 -16.18 -0.51 0.41
C MET A 28 -15.19 0.46 1.04
N VAL A 29 -14.64 1.39 0.26
CA VAL A 29 -13.75 2.45 0.75
C VAL A 29 -14.48 3.34 1.76
N THR A 30 -15.73 3.72 1.45
CA THR A 30 -16.54 4.54 2.37
C THR A 30 -16.80 3.82 3.71
N LYS A 31 -17.12 2.52 3.66
CA LYS A 31 -17.29 1.71 4.86
C LYS A 31 -16.02 1.60 5.68
N LEU A 32 -14.89 1.36 5.01
CA LEU A 32 -13.59 1.27 5.67
C LEU A 32 -13.19 2.61 6.31
N ALA A 33 -13.39 3.71 5.61
CA ALA A 33 -13.14 5.05 6.12
C ALA A 33 -13.97 5.35 7.38
N ALA A 34 -15.25 4.97 7.37
CA ALA A 34 -16.13 5.12 8.54
C ALA A 34 -15.66 4.25 9.73
N ALA A 35 -15.17 3.04 9.47
CA ALA A 35 -14.72 2.11 10.51
C ALA A 35 -13.36 2.51 11.11
N THR A 36 -12.46 3.09 10.32
CA THR A 36 -11.08 3.40 10.74
C THR A 36 -10.85 4.87 11.07
N GLY A 37 -11.73 5.76 10.62
CA GLY A 37 -11.52 7.22 10.69
C GLY A 37 -10.51 7.73 9.66
N GLU A 38 -10.02 6.88 8.77
CA GLU A 38 -9.07 7.24 7.72
C GLU A 38 -9.77 7.97 6.57
N PRO A 39 -9.18 9.04 6.02
CA PRO A 39 -9.77 9.72 4.87
C PRO A 39 -9.88 8.80 3.65
N THR A 40 -11.00 8.84 2.95
CA THR A 40 -11.23 8.04 1.74
C THR A 40 -10.15 8.24 0.68
N LYS A 41 -9.62 9.44 0.56
CA LYS A 41 -8.54 9.79 -0.37
C LYS A 41 -7.29 8.94 -0.13
N LEU A 42 -6.92 8.71 1.13
CA LEU A 42 -5.74 7.91 1.49
C LEU A 42 -5.94 6.43 1.16
N ILE A 43 -7.15 5.92 1.38
CA ILE A 43 -7.49 4.54 1.02
C ILE A 43 -7.40 4.35 -0.51
N TRP A 44 -7.93 5.31 -1.28
CA TRP A 44 -7.82 5.29 -2.74
C TRP A 44 -6.37 5.35 -3.22
N GLN A 45 -5.56 6.19 -2.61
CA GLN A 45 -4.13 6.29 -2.92
C GLN A 45 -3.42 4.96 -2.69
N SER A 46 -3.68 4.30 -1.56
CA SER A 46 -3.14 2.97 -1.27
C SER A 46 -3.58 1.92 -2.31
N MET A 47 -4.83 2.00 -2.75
CA MET A 47 -5.35 1.10 -3.80
C MET A 47 -4.66 1.32 -5.14
N LEU A 48 -4.41 2.57 -5.52
CA LEU A 48 -3.67 2.90 -6.75
C LEU A 48 -2.23 2.38 -6.67
N GLU A 49 -1.56 2.57 -5.55
CA GLU A 49 -0.21 2.06 -5.30
C GLU A 49 -0.16 0.53 -5.39
N LEU A 50 -1.10 -0.17 -4.74
CA LEU A 50 -1.21 -1.63 -4.84
C LEU A 50 -1.47 -2.13 -6.25
N SER A 51 -2.20 -1.37 -7.04
CA SER A 51 -2.52 -1.70 -8.43
C SER A 51 -1.36 -1.44 -9.39
N GLY A 52 -0.30 -0.77 -8.94
CA GLY A 52 0.81 -0.34 -9.78
C GLY A 52 0.42 0.71 -10.82
N VAL A 53 -0.69 1.41 -10.60
CA VAL A 53 -1.26 2.41 -11.51
C VAL A 53 -0.72 3.78 -11.16
N LYS A 54 -0.28 4.53 -12.16
CA LYS A 54 0.19 5.90 -11.98
C LYS A 54 -0.99 6.85 -11.73
N ALA A 55 -0.70 7.95 -11.07
CA ALA A 55 -1.72 8.98 -10.83
C ALA A 55 -2.37 9.45 -12.14
N GLY A 56 -3.69 9.37 -12.20
CA GLY A 56 -4.48 9.72 -13.39
C GLY A 56 -4.78 8.57 -14.35
N GLU A 57 -4.18 7.39 -14.15
CA GLU A 57 -4.53 6.19 -14.91
C GLU A 57 -5.71 5.45 -14.30
N MET A 58 -6.46 4.75 -15.14
CA MET A 58 -7.59 3.93 -14.68
C MET A 58 -7.11 2.58 -14.16
N ILE A 59 -7.71 2.13 -13.06
CA ILE A 59 -7.43 0.81 -12.48
C ILE A 59 -7.91 -0.28 -13.47
N PRO A 60 -7.05 -1.22 -13.87
CA PRO A 60 -7.46 -2.32 -14.73
C PRO A 60 -8.38 -3.30 -13.99
N ALA A 61 -9.34 -3.87 -14.72
CA ALA A 61 -10.32 -4.79 -14.17
C ALA A 61 -9.71 -6.04 -13.51
N LYS A 62 -8.53 -6.47 -13.96
CA LYS A 62 -7.79 -7.58 -13.35
C LYS A 62 -7.45 -7.35 -11.88
N GLN A 63 -7.38 -6.10 -11.45
CA GLN A 63 -7.08 -5.74 -10.06
C GLN A 63 -8.31 -5.73 -9.15
N PHE A 64 -9.52 -5.80 -9.72
CA PHE A 64 -10.75 -5.67 -8.95
C PHE A 64 -10.85 -6.67 -7.80
N THR A 65 -10.64 -7.96 -8.08
CA THR A 65 -10.71 -9.02 -7.07
C THR A 65 -9.68 -8.83 -5.96
N HIS A 66 -8.46 -8.46 -6.31
CA HIS A 66 -7.39 -8.18 -5.34
C HIS A 66 -7.75 -7.00 -4.44
N LEU A 67 -8.26 -5.92 -5.00
CA LEU A 67 -8.66 -4.74 -4.24
C LEU A 67 -9.84 -5.01 -3.32
N VAL A 68 -10.84 -5.76 -3.79
CA VAL A 68 -11.97 -6.20 -2.95
C VAL A 68 -11.48 -7.03 -1.76
N THR A 69 -10.62 -7.99 -2.02
CA THR A 69 -10.06 -8.86 -0.96
C THR A 69 -9.24 -8.07 0.06
N TRP A 70 -8.44 -7.13 -0.41
CA TRP A 70 -7.66 -6.24 0.45
C TRP A 70 -8.55 -5.35 1.33
N LEU A 71 -9.57 -4.73 0.75
CA LEU A 71 -10.53 -3.91 1.50
C LEU A 71 -11.30 -4.73 2.54
N GLN A 72 -11.71 -5.95 2.19
CA GLN A 72 -12.39 -6.87 3.11
C GLN A 72 -11.47 -7.26 4.28
N ALA A 73 -10.21 -7.58 4.01
CA ALA A 73 -9.23 -7.91 5.04
C ALA A 73 -9.00 -6.73 5.99
N ARG A 74 -8.85 -5.52 5.46
CA ARG A 74 -8.73 -4.30 6.27
C ARG A 74 -9.97 -4.05 7.11
N GLN A 75 -11.15 -4.24 6.54
CA GLN A 75 -12.43 -4.09 7.26
C GLN A 75 -12.53 -5.07 8.44
N THR A 76 -12.19 -6.33 8.21
CA THR A 76 -12.18 -7.36 9.26
C THR A 76 -11.19 -7.03 10.36
N LEU A 77 -9.98 -6.62 10.01
CA LEU A 77 -8.92 -6.28 10.96
C LEU A 77 -9.21 -5.00 11.74
N SER A 78 -9.96 -4.05 11.16
CA SER A 78 -10.36 -2.81 11.83
C SER A 78 -11.27 -3.04 13.05
N THR A 79 -11.95 -4.18 13.09
CA THR A 79 -12.82 -4.56 14.23
C THR A 79 -12.06 -5.25 15.35
N GLN A 80 -10.80 -5.61 15.16
CA GLN A 80 -9.99 -6.30 16.15
C GLN A 80 -9.22 -5.32 17.03
N SER A 81 -9.27 -5.53 18.34
CA SER A 81 -8.58 -4.67 19.32
C SER A 81 -7.08 -4.91 19.44
N ALA A 82 -6.63 -6.12 19.11
CA ALA A 82 -5.23 -6.55 19.25
C ALA A 82 -4.80 -7.48 18.09
N PRO A 83 -4.70 -6.95 16.85
CA PRO A 83 -4.34 -7.77 15.70
C PRO A 83 -2.89 -8.25 15.78
N THR A 84 -2.68 -9.53 15.44
CA THR A 84 -1.37 -10.17 15.30
C THR A 84 -1.20 -10.68 13.87
N LEU A 85 -0.03 -11.27 13.54
CA LEU A 85 0.15 -11.95 12.24
C LEU A 85 -0.87 -13.09 12.03
N HIS A 86 -1.25 -13.80 13.09
CA HIS A 86 -2.31 -14.80 13.02
C HIS A 86 -3.67 -14.18 12.71
N SER A 87 -3.96 -12.99 13.24
CA SER A 87 -5.18 -12.25 12.93
C SER A 87 -5.23 -11.84 11.46
N VAL A 88 -4.11 -11.41 10.91
CA VAL A 88 -3.97 -11.07 9.49
C VAL A 88 -4.24 -12.29 8.62
N GLN A 89 -3.63 -13.43 8.96
CA GLN A 89 -3.85 -14.69 8.25
C GLN A 89 -5.33 -15.11 8.27
N ALA A 90 -5.98 -15.01 9.43
CA ALA A 90 -7.38 -15.37 9.58
C ALA A 90 -8.34 -14.44 8.82
N ALA A 91 -7.97 -13.18 8.62
CA ALA A 91 -8.77 -12.21 7.88
C ALA A 91 -8.70 -12.39 6.35
N LEU A 92 -7.71 -13.12 5.85
CA LEU A 92 -7.55 -13.39 4.43
C LEU A 92 -8.52 -14.46 3.95
N LYS A 93 -9.17 -14.21 2.82
CA LYS A 93 -10.08 -15.16 2.18
C LYS A 93 -9.35 -16.42 1.70
N GLN A 94 -8.14 -16.25 1.21
CA GLN A 94 -7.22 -17.34 0.91
C GLN A 94 -6.15 -17.39 1.99
N PRO A 95 -6.04 -18.48 2.76
CA PRO A 95 -5.04 -18.60 3.80
C PRO A 95 -3.63 -18.51 3.20
N LEU A 96 -2.68 -18.02 4.01
CA LEU A 96 -1.28 -17.99 3.63
C LEU A 96 -0.73 -19.41 3.57
N GLU A 97 0.00 -19.71 2.50
CA GLU A 97 0.81 -20.92 2.45
C GLU A 97 1.98 -20.81 3.45
N PRO A 98 2.55 -21.94 3.92
CA PRO A 98 3.62 -21.89 4.93
C PRO A 98 4.80 -20.99 4.55
N HIS A 99 5.22 -21.01 3.30
CA HIS A 99 6.33 -20.16 2.82
C HIS A 99 5.95 -18.67 2.77
N GLU A 100 4.68 -18.34 2.48
CA GLU A 100 4.18 -16.97 2.53
C GLU A 100 4.16 -16.45 3.97
N PHE A 101 3.71 -17.27 4.90
CA PHE A 101 3.69 -16.91 6.32
C PHE A 101 5.10 -16.69 6.87
N GLU A 102 6.04 -17.56 6.51
CA GLU A 102 7.45 -17.40 6.91
C GLU A 102 8.05 -16.10 6.37
N ALA A 103 7.78 -15.77 5.11
CA ALA A 103 8.27 -14.55 4.51
C ALA A 103 7.71 -13.30 5.21
N ILE A 104 6.44 -13.30 5.57
CA ILE A 104 5.81 -12.19 6.30
C ILE A 104 6.28 -12.12 7.74
N ARG A 105 6.47 -13.26 8.39
CA ARG A 105 7.07 -13.33 9.73
C ARG A 105 8.48 -12.73 9.75
N ASP A 106 9.32 -13.10 8.79
CA ASP A 106 10.67 -12.58 8.68
C ASP A 106 10.67 -11.08 8.39
N TYR A 107 9.77 -10.62 7.52
CA TYR A 107 9.58 -9.20 7.24
C TYR A 107 9.22 -8.41 8.51
N ALA A 108 8.26 -8.89 9.29
CA ALA A 108 7.84 -8.24 10.53
C ALA A 108 8.96 -8.23 11.58
N GLN A 109 9.72 -9.32 11.66
CA GLN A 109 10.86 -9.41 12.59
C GLN A 109 11.98 -8.46 12.20
N GLN A 110 12.32 -8.37 10.92
CA GLN A 110 13.39 -7.49 10.44
C GLN A 110 13.06 -6.01 10.58
N ASN A 111 11.82 -5.63 10.33
CA ASN A 111 11.42 -4.23 10.32
C ASN A 111 10.98 -3.69 11.69
N TRP A 112 10.36 -4.55 12.51
CA TRP A 112 9.76 -4.12 13.79
C TRP A 112 10.14 -5.00 14.97
N GLN A 113 10.98 -5.99 14.79
CA GLN A 113 11.31 -7.01 15.80
C GLN A 113 10.07 -7.71 16.37
N ALA A 114 9.01 -7.79 15.55
CA ALA A 114 7.75 -8.39 15.91
C ALA A 114 7.77 -9.91 15.75
N THR A 115 7.19 -10.61 16.73
CA THR A 115 6.93 -12.05 16.68
C THR A 115 5.50 -12.29 16.12
N PRO A 116 5.14 -13.54 15.75
CA PRO A 116 3.77 -13.84 15.33
C PRO A 116 2.69 -13.50 16.38
N GLN A 117 3.04 -13.41 17.65
CA GLN A 117 2.15 -13.11 18.76
C GLN A 117 2.15 -11.61 19.14
N THR A 118 3.04 -10.83 18.58
CA THR A 118 3.12 -9.38 18.85
C THR A 118 1.90 -8.67 18.32
N VAL A 119 1.31 -7.81 19.13
CA VAL A 119 0.21 -6.94 18.70
C VAL A 119 0.75 -5.88 17.74
N LEU A 120 0.16 -5.84 16.55
CA LEU A 120 0.56 -4.92 15.50
C LEU A 120 -0.26 -3.62 15.59
N THR A 121 0.37 -2.51 15.27
CA THR A 121 -0.35 -1.24 15.06
C THR A 121 -1.15 -1.28 13.76
N THR A 122 -2.11 -0.37 13.60
CA THR A 122 -2.91 -0.26 12.38
C THR A 122 -2.01 -0.07 11.14
N ALA A 123 -0.98 0.76 11.25
CA ALA A 123 -0.02 0.98 10.16
C ALA A 123 0.78 -0.29 9.82
N GLN A 124 1.19 -1.05 10.82
CA GLN A 124 1.91 -2.32 10.63
C GLN A 124 1.01 -3.39 9.99
N VAL A 125 -0.25 -3.49 10.40
CA VAL A 125 -1.23 -4.39 9.79
C VAL A 125 -1.43 -4.04 8.32
N GLN A 126 -1.57 -2.76 8.00
CA GLN A 126 -1.72 -2.27 6.64
C GLN A 126 -0.50 -2.61 5.79
N ASP A 127 0.70 -2.41 6.32
CA ASP A 127 1.95 -2.72 5.63
C ASP A 127 2.10 -4.23 5.38
N VAL A 128 1.78 -5.07 6.36
CA VAL A 128 1.78 -6.54 6.21
C VAL A 128 0.81 -6.97 5.11
N LEU A 129 -0.40 -6.45 5.11
CA LEU A 129 -1.39 -6.75 4.06
C LEU A 129 -0.87 -6.34 2.67
N ASN A 130 -0.28 -5.16 2.57
CA ASN A 130 0.30 -4.68 1.32
C ASN A 130 1.41 -5.62 0.82
N GLN A 131 2.28 -6.07 1.71
CA GLN A 131 3.34 -7.04 1.36
C GLN A 131 2.77 -8.37 0.85
N ILE A 132 1.73 -8.88 1.49
CA ILE A 132 1.07 -10.11 1.05
C ILE A 132 0.50 -9.96 -0.35
N PHE A 133 -0.24 -8.89 -0.60
CA PHE A 133 -0.89 -8.66 -1.89
C PHE A 133 0.10 -8.40 -3.02
N VAL A 134 1.16 -7.66 -2.74
CA VAL A 134 2.25 -7.42 -3.71
C VAL A 134 2.93 -8.73 -4.11
N ARG A 135 3.29 -9.57 -3.15
CA ARG A 135 3.93 -10.86 -3.41
C ARG A 135 3.02 -11.81 -4.20
N ARG A 136 1.72 -11.79 -3.92
CA ARG A 136 0.74 -12.57 -4.69
C ARG A 136 0.57 -12.06 -6.11
N ALA A 137 0.53 -10.75 -6.31
CA ALA A 137 0.46 -10.13 -7.62
C ALA A 137 1.70 -10.45 -8.47
N GLU A 138 2.90 -10.42 -7.89
CA GLU A 138 4.14 -10.81 -8.57
C GLU A 138 4.12 -12.27 -9.02
N ARG A 139 3.61 -13.17 -8.18
CA ARG A 139 3.50 -14.59 -8.49
C ARG A 139 2.51 -14.88 -9.63
N GLU A 140 1.45 -14.10 -9.75
CA GLU A 140 0.45 -14.25 -10.81
C GLU A 140 0.89 -13.61 -12.15
N GLY A 141 2.14 -13.16 -12.27
CA GLY A 141 2.68 -12.53 -13.47
C GLY A 141 2.24 -11.08 -13.65
N GLY A 142 1.73 -10.46 -12.59
CA GLY A 142 1.40 -9.03 -12.57
C GLY A 142 2.62 -8.17 -12.33
N VAL A 143 2.76 -7.15 -13.08
CA VAL A 143 3.66 -5.98 -13.06
C VAL A 143 5.01 -6.20 -12.36
N PRO A 144 6.11 -6.35 -13.11
CA PRO A 144 7.45 -6.61 -12.55
C PRO A 144 8.07 -5.41 -11.81
N GLU A 145 7.44 -4.27 -11.74
CA GLU A 145 8.07 -3.04 -11.22
C GLU A 145 7.62 -2.57 -9.83
N VAL A 146 6.86 -3.36 -9.10
CA VAL A 146 6.44 -3.00 -7.73
C VAL A 146 7.54 -3.35 -6.70
N ARG A 147 8.81 -3.38 -7.11
CA ARG A 147 9.94 -3.68 -6.24
C ARG A 147 10.22 -2.61 -5.17
N ASN A 148 9.52 -1.49 -5.24
CA ASN A 148 9.72 -0.36 -4.33
C ASN A 148 8.40 0.16 -3.76
N ILE A 149 7.50 -0.72 -3.33
CA ILE A 149 6.48 -0.28 -2.38
C ILE A 149 7.22 0.01 -1.09
N GLN A 150 7.58 1.25 -0.94
CA GLN A 150 8.02 1.75 0.35
C GLN A 150 6.85 1.59 1.33
N PRO A 151 7.11 1.24 2.60
CA PRO A 151 6.06 1.22 3.60
C PRO A 151 5.26 2.51 3.48
N ILE A 152 3.93 2.39 3.50
CA ILE A 152 3.04 3.56 3.39
C ILE A 152 3.31 4.43 4.61
N TYR A 153 4.21 5.38 4.45
CA TYR A 153 4.40 6.44 5.42
C TYR A 153 3.13 7.28 5.45
N ASN A 154 2.67 7.59 6.64
CA ASN A 154 1.63 8.59 6.80
C ASN A 154 1.98 9.79 5.90
N PRO A 155 1.12 10.20 4.94
CA PRO A 155 1.46 11.23 3.96
C PRO A 155 1.83 12.59 4.59
N LEU A 156 1.55 12.79 5.88
CA LEU A 156 2.03 13.92 6.65
C LEU A 156 3.56 13.89 6.87
N PHE A 157 4.18 12.71 6.86
CA PHE A 157 5.60 12.52 7.09
C PHE A 157 6.40 12.21 5.81
N ALA A 158 5.76 11.78 4.72
CA ALA A 158 6.44 11.47 3.47
C ALA A 158 7.27 12.64 2.91
N PRO A 159 6.77 13.89 2.83
CA PRO A 159 7.59 15.02 2.36
C PRO A 159 8.76 15.36 3.29
N VAL A 160 8.64 15.10 4.59
CA VAL A 160 9.72 15.33 5.55
C VAL A 160 10.86 14.31 5.38
N VAL A 161 10.51 13.03 5.16
CA VAL A 161 11.49 11.95 4.93
C VAL A 161 12.24 12.16 3.62
N ASP A 162 11.56 12.55 2.54
CA ASP A 162 12.18 12.86 1.26
C ASP A 162 13.11 14.08 1.36
N THR A 163 12.75 15.10 2.13
CA THR A 163 13.58 16.25 2.41
C THR A 163 14.85 15.83 3.16
N PHE A 164 14.75 14.95 4.14
CA PHE A 164 15.92 14.41 4.86
C PHE A 164 16.82 13.55 3.98
N LYS A 165 16.28 12.72 3.11
CA LYS A 165 17.05 11.93 2.15
C LYS A 165 17.77 12.81 1.14
N THR A 166 17.13 13.87 0.66
CA THR A 166 17.73 14.83 -0.26
C THR A 166 18.84 15.65 0.42
N LEU A 167 18.67 16.02 1.69
CA LEU A 167 19.67 16.70 2.49
C LEU A 167 20.88 15.81 2.81
N SER A 168 20.68 14.52 3.12
CA SER A 168 21.78 13.59 3.38
C SER A 168 22.55 13.19 2.11
N ALA A 169 21.94 13.27 0.92
CA ALA A 169 22.60 13.01 -0.35
C ALA A 169 23.51 14.18 -0.82
N ARG A 170 23.42 15.35 -0.22
CA ARG A 170 24.23 16.53 -0.56
C ARG A 170 24.90 17.10 0.68
N PRO A 171 26.16 16.71 0.97
CA PRO A 171 26.87 17.16 2.18
C PRO A 171 27.05 18.68 2.26
N GLY A 172 27.07 19.40 1.13
CA GLY A 172 27.12 20.84 1.11
C GLY A 172 25.88 21.55 1.66
N LEU A 173 24.70 20.98 1.47
CA LEU A 173 23.44 21.49 2.01
C LEU A 173 23.30 21.23 3.52
N MET A 174 23.88 20.15 4.04
CA MET A 174 23.91 19.88 5.48
C MET A 174 24.75 20.90 6.22
N LEU A 175 25.88 21.33 5.65
CA LEU A 175 26.73 22.42 6.22
C LEU A 175 25.98 23.73 6.27
N ILE A 176 25.25 24.10 5.22
CA ILE A 176 24.45 25.34 5.17
C ILE A 176 23.32 25.27 6.22
N ALA A 177 22.60 24.15 6.34
CA ALA A 177 21.57 23.99 7.34
C ALA A 177 22.12 24.09 8.77
N LEU A 178 23.29 23.52 9.01
CA LEU A 178 23.98 23.58 10.31
C LEU A 178 24.42 25.03 10.65
N VAL A 179 24.93 25.78 9.69
CA VAL A 179 25.31 27.19 9.86
C VAL A 179 24.09 28.06 10.15
N ILE A 180 22.97 27.83 9.45
CA ILE A 180 21.73 28.56 9.70
C ILE A 180 21.19 28.23 11.10
N ALA A 181 21.20 26.96 11.51
CA ALA A 181 20.76 26.52 12.84
C ALA A 181 21.62 27.15 13.95
N LEU A 182 22.94 27.23 13.78
CA LEU A 182 23.85 27.87 14.70
C LEU A 182 23.63 29.41 14.74
N ALA A 183 23.36 30.03 13.60
CA ALA A 183 23.07 31.47 13.53
C ALA A 183 21.76 31.80 14.25
N ILE A 184 20.72 31.00 14.10
CA ILE A 184 19.45 31.15 14.82
C ILE A 184 19.64 30.93 16.32
N PHE A 185 20.42 29.93 16.72
CA PHE A 185 20.74 29.67 18.12
C PHE A 185 21.47 30.87 18.77
N TRP A 186 22.42 31.49 18.06
CA TRP A 186 23.13 32.68 18.52
C TRP A 186 22.26 33.92 18.62
N LEU A 187 21.22 34.02 17.77
CA LEU A 187 20.29 35.15 17.78
C LEU A 187 19.23 35.03 18.91
N VAL A 188 18.95 33.85 19.38
CA VAL A 188 17.94 33.53 20.42
C VAL A 188 18.57 33.41 21.81
N ALA A 189 19.86 33.19 21.86
CA ALA A 189 20.66 33.25 23.08
C ALA A 189 21.15 34.71 23.32
#